data_4cc1b65c799e3c55454ef6cf0da870f8
#
_entry.id   4cc1b65c799e3c55454ef6cf0da870f8
#
_cell.length_a   1.000
_cell.length_b   1.000
_cell.length_c   1.000
_cell.angle_alpha   90.00
_cell.angle_beta   90.00
_cell.angle_gamma   90.00
#
_symmetry.space_group_name_H-M   'P 1'
#
loop_
_entity.id
_entity.type
_entity.pdbx_description
1 polymer ?
#
loop_
_entity_poly.entity_id
_entity_poly.type
_entity_poly.pdbx_seq_one_letter_code
_entity_poly.pdbx_strand_id
1 'polypeptide(L)'
;MTFEEVQKLVMSHVCARQWDKTKDSRGLAISLSLEVNELLEYFQWNDTHIGTKEDMASELADIIIYAIQFADRFDINISEAVAAKIAKLDEKYPVEIFEIKDKVEQNCRLLEAKKNYKKDTTL
;
A
#
# COMPACT_ATOMS: atom_id res chain seq x y z
N MET A 1 -0.36 -5.61 19.72
CA MET A 1 0.94 -5.41 19.04
C MET A 1 0.88 -4.13 18.21
N THR A 2 1.82 -3.22 18.41
CA THR A 2 1.91 -1.99 17.62
C THR A 2 2.52 -2.27 16.24
N PHE A 3 2.38 -1.35 15.31
CA PHE A 3 3.01 -1.49 14.00
C PHE A 3 4.54 -1.54 14.09
N GLU A 4 5.13 -0.77 15.00
CA GLU A 4 6.58 -0.84 15.24
C GLU A 4 7.02 -2.21 15.73
N GLU A 5 6.24 -2.85 16.58
CA GLU A 5 6.50 -4.22 17.04
C GLU A 5 6.40 -5.22 15.88
N VAL A 6 5.43 -5.03 14.97
CA VAL A 6 5.31 -5.84 13.76
C VAL A 6 6.54 -5.67 12.87
N GLN A 7 7.00 -4.44 12.67
CA GLN A 7 8.22 -4.17 11.88
C GLN A 7 9.45 -4.86 12.48
N LYS A 8 9.61 -4.79 13.79
CA LYS A 8 10.71 -5.46 14.49
C LYS A 8 10.64 -6.98 14.35
N LEU A 9 9.44 -7.54 14.47
CA LEU A 9 9.22 -8.98 14.31
C LEU A 9 9.62 -9.44 12.90
N VAL A 10 9.18 -8.71 11.88
CA VAL A 10 9.50 -9.01 10.48
C VAL A 10 11.01 -8.93 10.24
N MET A 11 11.64 -7.83 10.65
CA MET A 11 13.08 -7.65 10.40
C MET A 11 13.94 -8.61 11.20
N SER A 12 13.55 -8.99 12.41
CA SER A 12 14.21 -10.03 13.18
C SER A 12 14.20 -11.37 12.43
N HIS A 13 13.05 -11.73 11.86
CA HIS A 13 12.90 -12.95 11.07
C HIS A 13 13.76 -12.92 9.80
N VAL A 14 13.76 -11.80 9.10
CA VAL A 14 14.50 -11.58 7.85
C VAL A 14 16.00 -11.60 8.09
N CYS A 15 16.48 -10.87 9.11
CA CYS A 15 17.91 -10.76 9.41
C CYS A 15 18.48 -12.08 9.91
N ALA A 16 17.73 -12.86 10.70
CA ALA A 16 18.16 -14.17 11.15
C ALA A 16 18.45 -15.12 9.98
N ARG A 17 17.83 -14.92 8.83
CA ARG A 17 17.99 -15.71 7.60
C ARG A 17 18.89 -15.04 6.58
N GLN A 18 19.44 -13.89 6.90
CA GLN A 18 20.32 -13.09 6.03
C GLN A 18 19.63 -12.64 4.73
N TRP A 19 18.30 -12.56 4.72
CA TRP A 19 17.54 -12.11 3.55
C TRP A 19 17.68 -10.61 3.32
N ASP A 20 17.99 -9.86 4.36
CA ASP A 20 18.33 -8.43 4.26
C ASP A 20 19.60 -8.18 3.43
N LYS A 21 20.49 -9.18 3.34
CA LYS A 21 21.76 -9.10 2.60
C LYS A 21 21.70 -9.77 1.23
N THR A 22 20.81 -10.74 1.04
CA THR A 22 20.77 -11.58 -0.16
C THR A 22 19.74 -11.15 -1.18
N LYS A 23 18.73 -10.38 -0.78
CA LYS A 23 17.70 -9.84 -1.70
C LYS A 23 18.04 -8.41 -2.06
N ASP A 24 18.04 -8.09 -3.35
CA ASP A 24 18.22 -6.72 -3.82
C ASP A 24 16.89 -5.95 -3.81
N SER A 25 16.96 -4.64 -3.98
CA SER A 25 15.80 -3.75 -3.95
C SER A 25 14.79 -4.05 -5.04
N ARG A 26 15.28 -4.37 -6.24
CA ARG A 26 14.44 -4.76 -7.38
C ARG A 26 13.69 -6.05 -7.09
N GLY A 27 14.39 -7.04 -6.54
CA GLY A 27 13.79 -8.32 -6.16
C GLY A 27 12.68 -8.13 -5.12
N LEU A 28 12.87 -7.25 -4.15
CA LEU A 28 11.85 -6.93 -3.15
C LEU A 28 10.62 -6.30 -3.79
N ALA A 29 10.80 -5.37 -4.72
CA ALA A 29 9.70 -4.72 -5.45
C ALA A 29 8.92 -5.74 -6.31
N ILE A 30 9.63 -6.64 -6.98
CA ILE A 30 9.01 -7.72 -7.76
C ILE A 30 8.22 -8.65 -6.84
N SER A 31 8.81 -9.08 -5.73
CA SER A 31 8.13 -9.96 -4.76
C SER A 31 6.86 -9.32 -4.20
N LEU A 32 6.91 -8.04 -3.86
CA LEU A 32 5.74 -7.30 -3.39
C LEU A 32 4.61 -7.32 -4.44
N SER A 33 4.96 -7.09 -5.71
CA SER A 33 3.99 -7.12 -6.81
C SER A 33 3.37 -8.51 -6.98
N LEU A 34 4.17 -9.57 -6.86
CA LEU A 34 3.69 -10.95 -6.97
C LEU A 34 2.70 -11.30 -5.86
N GLU A 35 2.96 -10.86 -4.63
CA GLU A 35 2.05 -11.11 -3.50
C GLU A 35 0.71 -10.39 -3.67
N VAL A 36 0.73 -9.17 -4.23
CA VAL A 36 -0.52 -8.46 -4.57
C VAL A 36 -1.31 -9.25 -5.63
N ASN A 37 -0.64 -9.84 -6.60
CA ASN A 37 -1.28 -10.68 -7.62
C ASN A 37 -1.87 -11.96 -7.04
N GLU A 38 -1.23 -12.56 -6.04
CA GLU A 38 -1.78 -13.74 -5.35
C GLU A 38 -3.08 -13.39 -4.63
N LEU A 39 -3.17 -12.21 -4.01
CA LEU A 39 -4.42 -11.73 -3.44
C LEU A 39 -5.48 -11.54 -4.53
N LEU A 40 -5.10 -11.00 -5.68
CA LEU A 40 -6.00 -10.76 -6.82
C LEU A 40 -6.60 -12.06 -7.36
N GLU A 41 -5.89 -13.18 -7.31
CA GLU A 41 -6.36 -14.48 -7.79
C GLU A 41 -7.67 -14.92 -7.12
N TYR A 42 -7.91 -14.53 -5.87
CA TYR A 42 -9.17 -14.85 -5.18
C TYR A 42 -10.38 -14.13 -5.76
N PHE A 43 -10.19 -13.11 -6.58
CA PHE A 43 -11.23 -12.30 -7.21
C PHE A 43 -11.28 -12.44 -8.73
N GLN A 44 -10.45 -13.32 -9.30
CA GLN A 44 -10.29 -13.46 -10.75
C GLN A 44 -11.55 -13.97 -11.45
N TRP A 45 -12.33 -14.83 -10.80
CA TRP A 45 -13.37 -15.61 -11.45
C TRP A 45 -14.78 -15.03 -11.31
N ASN A 46 -15.02 -14.19 -10.33
CA ASN A 46 -16.33 -13.56 -10.11
C ASN A 46 -16.19 -12.33 -9.21
N ASP A 47 -17.28 -11.59 -9.01
CA ASP A 47 -17.31 -10.37 -8.21
C ASP A 47 -17.09 -10.63 -6.71
N THR A 48 -17.32 -11.87 -6.28
CA THR A 48 -17.04 -12.30 -4.92
C THR A 48 -15.71 -13.06 -4.89
N HIS A 49 -15.13 -13.22 -3.72
CA HIS A 49 -13.90 -13.98 -3.57
C HIS A 49 -14.16 -15.48 -3.46
N ILE A 50 -13.17 -16.27 -3.85
CA ILE A 50 -13.21 -17.73 -3.72
C ILE A 50 -12.47 -18.26 -2.48
N GLY A 51 -11.64 -17.42 -1.85
CA GLY A 51 -10.87 -17.79 -0.66
C GLY A 51 -11.60 -17.51 0.64
N THR A 52 -11.07 -18.07 1.72
CA THR A 52 -11.53 -17.75 3.08
C THR A 52 -10.91 -16.43 3.56
N LYS A 53 -11.43 -15.92 4.66
CA LYS A 53 -10.83 -14.76 5.33
C LYS A 53 -9.38 -15.04 5.72
N GLU A 54 -9.10 -16.24 6.18
CA GLU A 54 -7.76 -16.68 6.59
C GLU A 54 -6.80 -16.74 5.41
N ASP A 55 -7.26 -17.21 4.25
CA ASP A 55 -6.48 -17.22 3.01
C ASP A 55 -6.09 -15.79 2.60
N MET A 56 -7.06 -14.89 2.57
CA MET A 56 -6.83 -13.48 2.23
C MET A 56 -5.93 -12.78 3.24
N ALA A 57 -6.08 -13.09 4.54
CA ALA A 57 -5.22 -12.55 5.59
C ALA A 57 -3.77 -12.98 5.41
N SER A 58 -3.54 -14.23 4.99
CA SER A 58 -2.19 -14.75 4.72
C SER A 58 -1.53 -13.97 3.58
N GLU A 59 -2.24 -13.75 2.47
CA GLU A 59 -1.69 -12.99 1.34
C GLU A 59 -1.48 -11.52 1.69
N LEU A 60 -2.39 -10.93 2.44
CA LEU A 60 -2.22 -9.55 2.92
C LEU A 60 -0.99 -9.44 3.83
N ALA A 61 -0.76 -10.42 4.69
CA ALA A 61 0.42 -10.47 5.55
C ALA A 61 1.71 -10.51 4.72
N ASP A 62 1.75 -11.31 3.65
CA ASP A 62 2.91 -11.39 2.76
C ASP A 62 3.20 -10.05 2.08
N ILE A 63 2.15 -9.33 1.66
CA ILE A 63 2.28 -7.98 1.09
C ILE A 63 2.95 -7.04 2.12
N ILE A 64 2.48 -7.04 3.36
CA ILE A 64 3.01 -6.18 4.42
C ILE A 64 4.45 -6.57 4.76
N ILE A 65 4.77 -7.85 4.80
CA ILE A 65 6.14 -8.34 5.07
C ILE A 65 7.11 -7.80 4.02
N TYR A 66 6.78 -7.89 2.74
CA TYR A 66 7.65 -7.35 1.68
C TYR A 66 7.68 -5.81 1.67
N ALA A 67 6.58 -5.15 1.99
CA ALA A 67 6.56 -3.69 2.13
C ALA A 67 7.50 -3.23 3.25
N ILE A 68 7.51 -3.92 4.38
CA ILE A 68 8.41 -3.63 5.51
C ILE A 68 9.88 -3.84 5.10
N GLN A 69 10.20 -4.92 4.40
CA GLN A 69 11.55 -5.18 3.93
C GLN A 69 12.03 -4.10 2.97
N PHE A 70 11.16 -3.67 2.06
CA PHE A 70 11.47 -2.59 1.12
C PHE A 70 11.74 -1.28 1.85
N ALA A 71 10.88 -0.93 2.81
CA ALA A 71 11.04 0.28 3.61
C ALA A 71 12.35 0.26 4.42
N ASP A 72 12.68 -0.87 5.02
CA ASP A 72 13.94 -1.04 5.76
C ASP A 72 15.15 -0.79 4.86
N ARG A 73 15.12 -1.31 3.64
CA ARG A 73 16.21 -1.16 2.67
C ARG A 73 16.52 0.30 2.35
N PHE A 74 15.52 1.17 2.33
CA PHE A 74 15.67 2.59 1.99
C PHE A 74 15.53 3.51 3.20
N ASP A 75 15.55 2.96 4.40
CA ASP A 75 15.39 3.73 5.64
C ASP A 75 14.12 4.59 5.63
N ILE A 76 13.02 4.01 5.15
CA ILE A 76 11.71 4.66 5.12
C ILE A 76 10.95 4.30 6.38
N ASN A 77 10.51 5.31 7.13
CA ASN A 77 9.56 5.12 8.21
C ASN A 77 8.15 5.06 7.63
N ILE A 78 7.55 3.86 7.61
CA ILE A 78 6.24 3.63 6.99
C ILE A 78 5.16 4.46 7.68
N SER A 79 5.16 4.52 9.01
CA SER A 79 4.15 5.28 9.76
C SER A 79 4.16 6.76 9.38
N GLU A 80 5.35 7.36 9.32
CA GLU A 80 5.51 8.76 8.90
C GLU A 80 5.12 8.96 7.43
N ALA A 81 5.54 8.04 6.56
CA ALA A 81 5.22 8.11 5.13
C ALA A 81 3.70 8.03 4.89
N VAL A 82 3.02 7.13 5.59
CA VAL A 82 1.56 7.00 5.50
C VAL A 82 0.87 8.25 6.03
N ALA A 83 1.27 8.76 7.20
CA ALA A 83 0.70 9.98 7.76
C ALA A 83 0.87 11.18 6.82
N ALA A 84 2.06 11.36 6.25
CA ALA A 84 2.33 12.43 5.30
C ALA A 84 1.48 12.29 4.02
N LYS A 85 1.31 11.06 3.53
CA LYS A 85 0.48 10.78 2.36
C LYS A 85 -0.99 11.07 2.63
N ILE A 86 -1.50 10.69 3.79
CA ILE A 86 -2.89 10.97 4.18
C ILE A 86 -3.14 12.48 4.22
N ALA A 87 -2.21 13.28 4.77
CA ALA A 87 -2.33 14.73 4.77
C ALA A 87 -2.45 15.30 3.34
N LYS A 88 -1.64 14.79 2.40
CA LYS A 88 -1.73 15.18 0.98
C LYS A 88 -3.04 14.75 0.34
N LEU A 89 -3.54 13.56 0.66
CA LEU A 89 -4.80 13.05 0.13
C LEU A 89 -5.98 13.86 0.67
N ASP A 90 -5.93 14.29 1.92
CA ASP A 90 -6.97 15.14 2.52
C ASP A 90 -7.05 16.50 1.82
N GLU A 91 -5.90 17.08 1.43
CA GLU A 91 -5.87 18.30 0.63
C GLU A 91 -6.41 18.08 -0.78
N LYS A 92 -6.01 16.96 -1.41
CA LYS A 92 -6.43 16.61 -2.77
C LYS A 92 -7.91 16.29 -2.86
N TYR A 93 -8.43 15.54 -1.90
CA TYR A 93 -9.80 15.06 -1.85
C TYR A 93 -10.48 15.52 -0.56
N PRO A 94 -10.82 16.80 -0.42
CA PRO A 94 -11.52 17.27 0.78
C PRO A 94 -12.88 16.56 0.90
N VAL A 95 -13.30 16.34 2.14
CA VAL A 95 -14.54 15.60 2.48
C VAL A 95 -15.76 16.17 1.74
N GLU A 96 -15.80 17.49 1.55
CA GLU A 96 -16.90 18.22 0.91
C GLU A 96 -17.18 17.72 -0.52
N ILE A 97 -16.17 17.22 -1.24
CA ILE A 97 -16.35 16.66 -2.58
C ILE A 97 -17.31 15.45 -2.53
N PHE A 98 -17.18 14.63 -1.49
CA PHE A 98 -17.94 13.40 -1.33
C PHE A 98 -19.34 13.63 -0.73
N GLU A 99 -19.63 14.84 -0.28
CA GLU A 99 -20.95 15.29 0.15
C GLU A 99 -21.78 15.78 -1.02
N ILE A 100 -21.18 16.01 -2.19
CA ILE A 100 -21.87 16.42 -3.42
C ILE A 100 -22.74 15.26 -3.92
N LYS A 101 -24.05 15.50 -4.02
CA LYS A 101 -25.02 14.48 -4.44
C LYS A 101 -25.10 14.32 -5.95
N ASP A 102 -24.87 15.38 -6.71
CA ASP A 102 -24.85 15.32 -8.17
C ASP A 102 -23.57 14.66 -8.65
N LYS A 103 -23.70 13.52 -9.32
CA LYS A 103 -22.57 12.74 -9.82
C LYS A 103 -21.73 13.48 -10.87
N VAL A 104 -22.36 14.28 -11.72
CA VAL A 104 -21.65 15.06 -12.74
C VAL A 104 -20.77 16.11 -12.09
N GLU A 105 -21.30 16.86 -11.13
CA GLU A 105 -20.54 17.86 -10.37
C GLU A 105 -19.42 17.21 -9.57
N GLN A 106 -19.70 16.11 -8.86
CA GLN A 106 -18.71 15.38 -8.10
C GLN A 106 -17.55 14.92 -9.00
N ASN A 107 -17.86 14.34 -10.15
CA ASN A 107 -16.86 13.87 -11.10
C ASN A 107 -16.01 15.01 -11.65
N CYS A 108 -16.57 16.18 -11.90
CA CYS A 108 -15.83 17.38 -12.31
C CYS A 108 -14.82 17.79 -11.24
N ARG A 109 -15.24 17.81 -9.97
CA ARG A 109 -14.39 18.17 -8.84
C ARG A 109 -13.26 17.14 -8.64
N LEU A 110 -13.55 15.85 -8.80
CA LEU A 110 -12.55 14.79 -8.73
C LEU A 110 -11.51 14.90 -9.84
N LEU A 111 -11.94 15.22 -11.06
CA LEU A 111 -11.05 15.42 -12.19
C LEU A 111 -10.11 16.61 -11.98
N GLU A 112 -10.62 17.72 -11.48
CA GLU A 112 -9.82 18.90 -11.12
C GLU A 112 -8.77 18.56 -10.07
N ALA A 113 -9.18 17.85 -9.01
CA ALA A 113 -8.27 17.38 -7.95
C ALA A 113 -7.14 16.53 -8.51
N LYS A 114 -7.44 15.61 -9.42
CA LYS A 114 -6.46 14.76 -10.08
C LYS A 114 -5.46 15.57 -10.92
N LYS A 115 -5.93 16.57 -11.66
CA LYS A 115 -5.09 17.44 -12.48
C LYS A 115 -4.14 18.28 -11.62
N ASN A 116 -4.65 18.85 -10.54
CA ASN A 116 -3.84 19.66 -9.62
C ASN A 116 -2.75 18.82 -8.93
N TYR A 117 -3.07 17.60 -8.55
CA TYR A 117 -2.10 16.68 -7.95
C TYR A 117 -0.94 16.35 -8.90
N LYS A 118 -1.23 16.13 -10.19
CA LYS A 118 -0.19 15.86 -11.19
C LYS A 118 0.78 17.03 -11.39
N LYS A 119 0.32 18.26 -11.22
CA LYS A 119 1.18 19.46 -11.31
C LYS A 119 2.14 19.54 -10.12
N ASP A 120 1.72 19.11 -8.94
CA ASP A 120 2.54 19.14 -7.73
C ASP A 120 3.63 18.07 -7.71
N THR A 121 3.51 17.05 -8.55
CA THR A 121 4.46 15.93 -8.65
C THR A 121 5.48 16.08 -9.77
N THR A 122 5.51 17.21 -10.49
CA THR A 122 6.57 17.49 -11.48
C THR A 122 7.90 17.73 -10.78
N LEU A 123 8.77 16.80 -11.00
CA LEU A 123 10.18 16.91 -10.60
C LEU A 123 10.88 17.99 -11.43
#